data_24326835db78e3e941c6f8df29510ff4
#
_entry.id   24326835db78e3e941c6f8df29510ff4
#
_cell.length_a   1.000
_cell.length_b   1.000
_cell.length_c   1.000
_cell.angle_alpha   90.00
_cell.angle_beta   90.00
_cell.angle_gamma   90.00
#
_symmetry.space_group_name_H-M   'P 1'
#
loop_
_entity.id
_entity.type
_entity.pdbx_description
1 polymer ?
#
loop_
_entity_poly.entity_id
_entity_poly.type
_entity_poly.pdbx_seq_one_letter_code
_entity_poly.pdbx_strand_id
1 'polypeptide(L)'
;MRKFNRALSLALVSAMAFTSLTACNKNNNAGNGDTTTTAAPTTTTAPTDGETETTKTAASDRPTLADYGSGTIKIWVADKVVDFTKAKCDEFFKANPDMAGYTVEIQATGEGDAAGNMVTDVQAGADIFGFAQDQLARLVAAGALMPLTGYYENFVSTNNDAGAVGASKVGNTVYAFPITSDNGYFLYYDKSVVTDPANLEAIVADCEKAGKNIYMEINSGWYQTSFFFATGCKLEYTTDESGAFVGSDVTYASKEGVAAFKAMISLAKSPSFQNGSSVDKATNLAAIVDGAWDADAAKAVFGDNYACAKLPSFTVDGQSYQMSGFGGFKLLGVKPQTEQGKQLVCLALAEYLSNEETQLARFNEVAWGPSNLVAQQSDAVKSDAALSALAEQLAYTIPQGQYPGDYWTDATSLGDDVIADKYDNMSDDELMKVLEDFQARQQSYAQ
;
A
#
# COMPACT_ATOMS: atom_id res chain seq x y z
N MET A 1 30.83 45.01 -4.64
CA MET A 1 31.74 44.70 -5.75
C MET A 1 32.63 43.53 -5.38
N ARG A 2 32.33 42.33 -5.86
CA ARG A 2 33.29 41.23 -6.01
C ARG A 2 32.68 40.27 -7.06
N LYS A 3 33.36 40.18 -8.19
CA LYS A 3 33.03 39.33 -9.34
C LYS A 3 33.45 37.90 -9.02
N PHE A 4 32.57 36.90 -9.31
CA PHE A 4 32.95 35.50 -9.33
C PHE A 4 32.98 35.00 -10.78
N ASN A 5 34.12 34.42 -11.12
CA ASN A 5 34.46 33.88 -12.42
C ASN A 5 33.71 32.55 -12.66
N ARG A 6 33.17 32.41 -13.86
CA ARG A 6 32.69 31.12 -14.42
C ARG A 6 33.87 30.34 -14.99
N ALA A 7 34.07 29.13 -14.50
CA ALA A 7 34.93 28.13 -15.15
C ALA A 7 34.09 27.18 -15.98
N LEU A 8 34.39 27.09 -17.25
CA LEU A 8 33.79 26.22 -18.25
C LEU A 8 34.53 24.88 -18.21
N SER A 9 33.84 23.75 -18.01
CA SER A 9 34.40 22.41 -18.18
C SER A 9 33.76 21.75 -19.37
N LEU A 10 34.56 21.46 -20.38
CA LEU A 10 34.22 20.67 -21.59
C LEU A 10 34.05 19.19 -21.19
N ALA A 11 32.94 18.57 -21.59
CA ALA A 11 32.74 17.15 -21.56
C ALA A 11 33.05 16.54 -22.94
N LEU A 12 33.91 15.54 -22.97
CA LEU A 12 34.22 14.72 -24.14
C LEU A 12 33.08 13.69 -24.34
N VAL A 13 32.52 13.68 -25.53
CA VAL A 13 31.61 12.64 -26.02
C VAL A 13 32.43 11.55 -26.69
N SER A 14 32.38 10.31 -26.21
CA SER A 14 32.90 9.12 -26.87
C SER A 14 31.74 8.33 -27.47
N ALA A 15 31.60 8.33 -28.76
CA ALA A 15 30.66 7.49 -29.49
C ALA A 15 31.23 6.07 -29.65
N MET A 16 30.49 5.05 -29.21
CA MET A 16 30.73 3.65 -29.60
C MET A 16 29.61 3.19 -30.53
N ALA A 17 30.00 2.85 -31.72
CA ALA A 17 29.14 2.26 -32.74
C ALA A 17 28.98 0.75 -32.50
N PHE A 18 27.75 0.26 -32.43
CA PHE A 18 27.45 -1.17 -32.49
C PHE A 18 26.95 -1.52 -33.89
N THR A 19 27.68 -2.42 -34.56
CA THR A 19 27.34 -3.02 -35.85
C THR A 19 26.33 -4.15 -35.64
N SER A 20 25.21 -4.02 -36.34
CA SER A 20 24.17 -5.05 -36.44
C SER A 20 24.59 -6.12 -37.48
N LEU A 21 24.52 -7.38 -37.10
CA LEU A 21 24.59 -8.53 -38.00
C LEU A 21 23.18 -9.08 -38.25
N THR A 22 22.68 -8.86 -39.44
CA THR A 22 21.47 -9.48 -39.98
C THR A 22 21.81 -10.84 -40.59
N ALA A 23 21.08 -11.89 -40.21
CA ALA A 23 21.06 -13.15 -40.96
C ALA A 23 19.62 -13.46 -41.37
N CYS A 24 19.36 -13.31 -42.66
CA CYS A 24 18.17 -13.79 -43.33
C CYS A 24 18.24 -15.30 -43.55
N ASN A 25 17.15 -16.03 -43.31
CA ASN A 25 16.89 -17.24 -44.08
C ASN A 25 15.43 -17.28 -44.53
N LYS A 26 15.25 -17.24 -45.84
CA LYS A 26 14.00 -17.49 -46.56
C LYS A 26 13.84 -18.99 -46.80
N ASN A 27 12.63 -19.53 -46.63
CA ASN A 27 12.14 -20.48 -47.63
C ASN A 27 10.61 -20.43 -47.72
N ASN A 28 10.17 -20.23 -48.93
CA ASN A 28 8.81 -20.29 -49.45
C ASN A 28 8.35 -21.76 -49.53
N ASN A 29 7.09 -22.05 -49.27
CA ASN A 29 6.27 -22.69 -50.30
C ASN A 29 4.77 -22.53 -50.06
N ALA A 30 4.07 -22.29 -51.13
CA ALA A 30 2.63 -22.08 -51.24
C ALA A 30 1.88 -23.41 -51.46
N GLY A 31 0.58 -23.42 -51.17
CA GLY A 31 -0.33 -24.48 -51.60
C GLY A 31 -1.70 -24.46 -50.95
N ASN A 32 -2.58 -23.85 -51.62
CA ASN A 32 -4.03 -23.87 -51.80
C ASN A 32 -4.84 -25.08 -51.30
N GLY A 33 -6.09 -24.84 -50.85
CA GLY A 33 -7.17 -25.81 -51.02
C GLY A 33 -8.22 -25.92 -49.92
N ASP A 34 -9.29 -25.34 -50.15
CA ASP A 34 -10.71 -25.32 -49.74
C ASP A 34 -11.32 -26.61 -49.13
N THR A 35 -12.40 -26.35 -48.37
CA THR A 35 -13.72 -27.02 -48.18
C THR A 35 -14.03 -27.65 -46.83
N THR A 36 -15.04 -27.02 -46.23
CA THR A 36 -16.15 -27.47 -45.38
C THR A 36 -16.34 -28.97 -45.16
N THR A 37 -16.61 -29.41 -43.92
CA THR A 37 -17.90 -30.06 -43.49
C THR A 37 -17.98 -30.31 -41.97
N THR A 38 -19.20 -30.17 -41.49
CA THR A 38 -19.77 -30.39 -40.15
C THR A 38 -19.79 -31.87 -39.77
N ALA A 39 -19.50 -32.24 -38.52
CA ALA A 39 -20.20 -33.26 -37.74
C ALA A 39 -19.71 -33.32 -36.25
N ALA A 40 -20.64 -33.27 -35.31
CA ALA A 40 -20.51 -33.65 -33.90
C ALA A 40 -20.99 -35.11 -33.71
N PRO A 41 -21.04 -35.62 -32.45
CA PRO A 41 -19.93 -35.96 -31.54
C PRO A 41 -19.87 -37.46 -31.27
N THR A 42 -18.73 -37.94 -30.80
CA THR A 42 -18.68 -39.31 -30.23
C THR A 42 -17.89 -39.32 -28.92
N THR A 43 -18.55 -39.76 -27.87
CA THR A 43 -18.03 -40.17 -26.56
C THR A 43 -16.94 -41.20 -26.68
N THR A 44 -15.79 -41.02 -26.00
CA THR A 44 -14.94 -42.17 -25.64
C THR A 44 -14.05 -41.80 -24.43
N THR A 45 -14.32 -42.54 -23.33
CA THR A 45 -13.43 -43.01 -22.24
C THR A 45 -12.17 -42.21 -21.87
N ALA A 46 -12.09 -41.88 -20.59
CA ALA A 46 -10.91 -41.37 -19.88
C ALA A 46 -9.72 -42.34 -19.98
N PRO A 47 -8.50 -41.80 -20.02
CA PRO A 47 -7.32 -42.49 -19.53
C PRO A 47 -6.94 -41.98 -18.14
N THR A 48 -6.59 -42.92 -17.34
CA THR A 48 -5.99 -42.93 -16.01
C THR A 48 -4.79 -41.98 -15.86
N ASP A 49 -4.69 -41.43 -14.68
CA ASP A 49 -3.56 -40.87 -13.95
C ASP A 49 -2.20 -40.78 -14.69
N GLY A 50 -1.85 -39.56 -15.03
CA GLY A 50 -0.49 -39.11 -15.21
C GLY A 50 -0.19 -38.10 -14.15
N GLU A 51 0.47 -38.48 -13.08
CA GLU A 51 1.10 -37.62 -12.10
C GLU A 51 2.02 -36.65 -12.88
N THR A 52 1.59 -35.38 -12.99
CA THR A 52 2.50 -34.31 -13.35
C THR A 52 3.28 -34.03 -12.08
N GLU A 53 4.47 -34.61 -11.96
CA GLU A 53 5.49 -34.15 -11.02
C GLU A 53 5.76 -32.67 -11.35
N THR A 54 5.08 -31.80 -10.64
CA THR A 54 5.58 -30.45 -10.41
C THR A 54 6.86 -30.63 -9.61
N THR A 55 8.00 -30.52 -10.29
CA THR A 55 9.29 -30.35 -9.64
C THR A 55 9.21 -29.14 -8.73
N LYS A 56 8.84 -29.36 -7.45
CA LYS A 56 9.13 -28.42 -6.38
C LYS A 56 10.64 -28.24 -6.41
N THR A 57 11.10 -27.08 -6.90
CA THR A 57 12.47 -26.64 -6.69
C THR A 57 12.70 -26.73 -5.19
N ALA A 58 13.64 -27.58 -4.75
CA ALA A 58 13.96 -27.72 -3.35
C ALA A 58 14.29 -26.35 -2.81
N ALA A 59 13.56 -25.91 -1.75
CA ALA A 59 13.85 -24.64 -1.09
C ALA A 59 15.31 -24.67 -0.69
N SER A 60 16.08 -23.66 -1.11
CA SER A 60 17.46 -23.50 -0.65
C SER A 60 17.46 -23.32 0.87
N ASP A 61 18.42 -23.92 1.56
CA ASP A 61 18.55 -23.69 2.99
C ASP A 61 18.86 -22.21 3.28
N ARG A 62 18.43 -21.75 4.46
CA ARG A 62 18.74 -20.40 4.93
C ARG A 62 20.26 -20.20 4.96
N PRO A 63 20.79 -19.10 4.39
CA PRO A 63 22.21 -18.81 4.43
C PRO A 63 22.72 -18.66 5.88
N THR A 64 23.83 -19.32 6.20
CA THR A 64 24.45 -19.26 7.53
C THR A 64 25.93 -18.90 7.44
N LEU A 65 26.48 -18.37 8.53
CA LEU A 65 27.91 -18.12 8.72
C LEU A 65 28.38 -18.77 10.02
N ALA A 66 29.67 -19.09 10.07
CA ALA A 66 30.31 -19.60 11.29
C ALA A 66 30.48 -18.49 12.35
N ASP A 67 30.58 -17.24 11.93
CA ASP A 67 30.66 -16.05 12.79
C ASP A 67 29.95 -14.90 12.11
N TYR A 68 28.91 -14.39 12.76
CA TYR A 68 28.12 -13.26 12.26
C TYR A 68 28.71 -11.90 12.66
N GLY A 69 29.70 -11.87 13.57
CA GLY A 69 30.25 -10.63 14.11
C GLY A 69 29.34 -9.98 15.16
N SER A 70 29.52 -8.69 15.34
CA SER A 70 28.77 -7.92 16.34
C SER A 70 28.55 -6.47 15.91
N GLY A 71 27.56 -5.81 16.49
CA GLY A 71 27.27 -4.41 16.17
C GLY A 71 25.88 -3.96 16.61
N THR A 72 25.41 -2.87 16.00
CA THR A 72 24.07 -2.34 16.24
C THR A 72 23.23 -2.41 14.95
N ILE A 73 21.99 -2.86 15.07
CA ILE A 73 20.97 -2.87 14.03
C ILE A 73 19.96 -1.78 14.37
N LYS A 74 19.81 -0.81 13.47
CA LYS A 74 18.79 0.24 13.58
C LYS A 74 17.50 -0.25 12.93
N ILE A 75 16.39 -0.09 13.64
CA ILE A 75 15.06 -0.50 13.16
C ILE A 75 14.10 0.68 13.25
N TRP A 76 13.40 0.99 12.16
CA TRP A 76 12.31 1.96 12.14
C TRP A 76 10.97 1.26 11.94
N VAL A 77 10.04 1.50 12.85
CA VAL A 77 8.67 0.98 12.79
C VAL A 77 7.70 2.03 13.33
N ALA A 78 6.41 1.90 13.00
CA ALA A 78 5.38 2.77 13.55
C ALA A 78 5.38 2.75 15.07
N ASP A 79 5.03 3.88 15.70
CA ASP A 79 5.05 4.07 17.16
C ASP A 79 4.30 2.96 17.89
N LYS A 80 3.11 2.61 17.42
CA LYS A 80 2.23 1.57 17.99
C LYS A 80 2.87 0.18 18.11
N VAL A 81 3.87 -0.14 17.29
CA VAL A 81 4.53 -1.46 17.28
C VAL A 81 5.96 -1.44 17.79
N VAL A 82 6.43 -0.35 18.39
CA VAL A 82 7.81 -0.25 18.91
C VAL A 82 8.07 -1.27 20.01
N ASP A 83 7.21 -1.31 21.06
CA ASP A 83 7.38 -2.24 22.18
C ASP A 83 7.21 -3.70 21.74
N PHE A 84 6.23 -3.98 20.90
CA PHE A 84 6.06 -5.29 20.26
C PHE A 84 7.32 -5.73 19.51
N THR A 85 7.85 -4.87 18.64
CA THR A 85 9.04 -5.17 17.84
C THR A 85 10.26 -5.42 18.73
N LYS A 86 10.40 -4.64 19.81
CA LYS A 86 11.48 -4.83 20.79
C LYS A 86 11.39 -6.20 21.45
N ALA A 87 10.20 -6.59 21.93
CA ALA A 87 10.00 -7.90 22.55
C ALA A 87 10.34 -9.04 21.58
N LYS A 88 9.92 -8.93 20.31
CA LYS A 88 10.21 -9.93 19.29
C LYS A 88 11.69 -9.99 18.89
N CYS A 89 12.41 -8.87 18.90
CA CYS A 89 13.86 -8.87 18.73
C CYS A 89 14.58 -9.59 19.89
N ASP A 90 14.16 -9.34 21.13
CA ASP A 90 14.72 -10.02 22.32
C ASP A 90 14.47 -11.55 22.25
N GLU A 91 13.28 -11.99 21.83
CA GLU A 91 12.96 -13.40 21.58
C GLU A 91 13.84 -14.01 20.48
N PHE A 92 14.02 -13.30 19.36
CA PHE A 92 14.84 -13.73 18.24
C PHE A 92 16.29 -13.99 18.67
N PHE A 93 16.94 -13.04 19.35
CA PHE A 93 18.34 -13.20 19.77
C PHE A 93 18.50 -14.25 20.86
N LYS A 94 17.52 -14.45 21.72
CA LYS A 94 17.50 -15.56 22.68
C LYS A 94 17.44 -16.92 21.99
N ALA A 95 16.69 -17.02 20.90
CA ALA A 95 16.58 -18.26 20.11
C ALA A 95 17.75 -18.50 19.16
N ASN A 96 18.51 -17.45 18.82
CA ASN A 96 19.66 -17.48 17.90
C ASN A 96 20.93 -16.93 18.57
N PRO A 97 21.54 -17.67 19.52
CA PRO A 97 22.67 -17.18 20.31
C PRO A 97 23.95 -16.91 19.48
N ASP A 98 24.08 -17.51 18.32
CA ASP A 98 25.15 -17.28 17.35
C ASP A 98 25.06 -15.88 16.69
N MET A 99 23.88 -15.27 16.68
CA MET A 99 23.60 -13.91 16.19
C MET A 99 23.55 -12.86 17.32
N ALA A 100 23.64 -13.27 18.59
CA ALA A 100 23.46 -12.41 19.76
C ALA A 100 24.60 -11.39 19.99
N GLY A 101 25.58 -11.32 19.10
CA GLY A 101 26.59 -10.24 19.06
C GLY A 101 25.99 -8.87 18.63
N TYR A 102 24.76 -8.85 18.11
CA TYR A 102 24.09 -7.62 17.70
C TYR A 102 23.08 -7.13 18.76
N THR A 103 23.02 -5.80 18.90
CA THR A 103 21.98 -5.10 19.66
C THR A 103 21.05 -4.38 18.72
N VAL A 104 19.83 -4.05 19.15
CA VAL A 104 18.87 -3.30 18.34
C VAL A 104 18.61 -1.91 18.93
N GLU A 105 18.53 -0.91 18.04
CA GLU A 105 18.05 0.43 18.33
C GLU A 105 16.76 0.65 17.54
N ILE A 106 15.62 0.74 18.23
CA ILE A 106 14.31 0.90 17.58
C ILE A 106 13.87 2.34 17.75
N GLN A 107 13.48 2.95 16.63
CA GLN A 107 12.95 4.32 16.56
C GLN A 107 11.54 4.29 15.98
N ALA A 108 10.62 4.98 16.66
CA ALA A 108 9.30 5.26 16.13
C ALA A 108 9.39 6.12 14.87
N THR A 109 8.92 5.58 13.76
CA THR A 109 8.88 6.27 12.46
C THR A 109 7.73 5.67 11.66
N GLY A 110 6.76 6.49 11.28
CA GLY A 110 5.61 6.06 10.48
C GLY A 110 6.02 5.54 9.11
N GLU A 111 5.23 4.65 8.53
CA GLU A 111 5.55 3.97 7.26
C GLU A 111 5.75 4.96 6.09
N GLY A 112 4.97 6.05 6.06
CA GLY A 112 5.13 7.11 5.04
C GLY A 112 6.43 7.89 5.22
N ASP A 113 6.77 8.27 6.47
CA ASP A 113 7.96 9.05 6.79
C ASP A 113 9.25 8.23 6.63
N ALA A 114 9.21 6.95 6.97
CA ALA A 114 10.36 6.05 6.88
C ALA A 114 10.95 6.04 5.47
N ALA A 115 10.11 5.93 4.45
CA ALA A 115 10.55 5.95 3.06
C ALA A 115 11.17 7.31 2.67
N GLY A 116 10.57 8.42 3.06
CA GLY A 116 11.11 9.77 2.84
C GLY A 116 12.48 9.97 3.47
N ASN A 117 12.64 9.54 4.72
CA ASN A 117 13.88 9.62 5.46
C ASN A 117 14.98 8.73 4.83
N MET A 118 14.62 7.49 4.41
CA MET A 118 15.54 6.59 3.72
C MET A 118 16.04 7.18 2.40
N VAL A 119 15.16 7.74 1.58
CA VAL A 119 15.55 8.34 0.30
C VAL A 119 16.42 9.59 0.49
N THR A 120 16.21 10.32 1.57
CA THR A 120 17.01 11.52 1.88
C THR A 120 18.45 11.18 2.23
N ASP A 121 18.68 10.14 3.03
CA ASP A 121 20.02 9.65 3.39
C ASP A 121 20.00 8.14 3.71
N VAL A 122 20.23 7.33 2.67
CA VAL A 122 20.26 5.86 2.81
C VAL A 122 21.31 5.41 3.81
N GLN A 123 22.47 6.09 3.89
CA GLN A 123 23.56 5.68 4.77
C GLN A 123 23.21 5.88 6.26
N ALA A 124 22.61 7.01 6.60
CA ALA A 124 22.15 7.32 7.96
C ALA A 124 20.87 6.57 8.36
N GLY A 125 20.12 6.10 7.37
CA GLY A 125 18.84 5.42 7.56
C GLY A 125 18.93 4.09 8.32
N ALA A 126 17.76 3.53 8.66
CA ALA A 126 17.64 2.27 9.37
C ALA A 126 18.17 1.08 8.54
N ASP A 127 18.61 0.03 9.24
CA ASP A 127 19.02 -1.23 8.61
C ASP A 127 17.83 -2.11 8.24
N ILE A 128 16.75 -2.03 9.07
CA ILE A 128 15.45 -2.66 8.83
C ILE A 128 14.38 -1.59 9.05
N PHE A 129 13.39 -1.48 8.16
CA PHE A 129 12.37 -0.45 8.29
C PHE A 129 11.03 -0.86 7.70
N GLY A 130 9.94 -0.46 8.38
CA GLY A 130 8.57 -0.60 7.91
C GLY A 130 8.20 0.51 6.93
N PHE A 131 7.46 0.18 5.87
CA PHE A 131 6.94 1.15 4.91
C PHE A 131 5.67 0.64 4.21
N ALA A 132 4.87 1.56 3.67
CA ALA A 132 3.72 1.23 2.85
C ALA A 132 4.14 0.89 1.41
N GLN A 133 3.46 -0.04 0.78
CA GLN A 133 3.85 -0.61 -0.53
C GLN A 133 4.04 0.42 -1.65
N ASP A 134 3.30 1.52 -1.63
CA ASP A 134 3.40 2.61 -2.60
C ASP A 134 4.77 3.31 -2.63
N GLN A 135 5.59 3.05 -1.62
CA GLN A 135 6.94 3.60 -1.49
C GLN A 135 8.02 2.68 -2.08
N LEU A 136 7.66 1.44 -2.44
CA LEU A 136 8.63 0.41 -2.83
C LEU A 136 9.52 0.84 -4.01
N ALA A 137 8.93 1.34 -5.09
CA ALA A 137 9.68 1.71 -6.30
C ALA A 137 10.72 2.80 -6.02
N ARG A 138 10.34 3.87 -5.29
CA ARG A 138 11.27 4.95 -4.95
C ARG A 138 12.39 4.51 -4.01
N LEU A 139 12.13 3.56 -3.12
CA LEU A 139 13.14 2.97 -2.24
C LEU A 139 14.12 2.09 -3.02
N VAL A 140 13.64 1.32 -4.00
CA VAL A 140 14.48 0.54 -4.91
C VAL A 140 15.34 1.46 -5.76
N ALA A 141 14.76 2.51 -6.35
CA ALA A 141 15.49 3.50 -7.14
C ALA A 141 16.58 4.22 -6.34
N ALA A 142 16.35 4.45 -5.05
CA ALA A 142 17.35 5.04 -4.14
C ALA A 142 18.43 4.05 -3.67
N GLY A 143 18.33 2.76 -4.02
CA GLY A 143 19.23 1.72 -3.51
C GLY A 143 19.08 1.44 -2.01
N ALA A 144 17.92 1.75 -1.44
CA ALA A 144 17.63 1.59 -0.01
C ALA A 144 17.21 0.17 0.38
N LEU A 145 16.87 -0.68 -0.60
CA LEU A 145 16.38 -2.04 -0.38
C LEU A 145 17.30 -3.08 -1.01
N MET A 146 17.56 -4.14 -0.25
CA MET A 146 18.26 -5.31 -0.75
C MET A 146 17.27 -6.22 -1.49
N PRO A 147 17.62 -6.71 -2.70
CA PRO A 147 16.82 -7.75 -3.37
C PRO A 147 16.85 -9.05 -2.55
N LEU A 148 15.69 -9.64 -2.34
CA LEU A 148 15.53 -10.94 -1.70
C LEU A 148 15.63 -12.03 -2.76
N THR A 149 16.56 -12.97 -2.56
CA THR A 149 16.81 -14.07 -3.51
C THR A 149 16.84 -15.43 -2.80
N GLY A 150 16.64 -16.49 -3.56
CA GLY A 150 16.78 -17.87 -3.07
C GLY A 150 15.83 -18.17 -1.91
N TYR A 151 16.40 -18.47 -0.74
CA TYR A 151 15.63 -18.82 0.46
C TYR A 151 14.61 -17.74 0.83
N TYR A 152 15.02 -16.47 0.89
CA TYR A 152 14.15 -15.38 1.34
C TYR A 152 13.06 -15.03 0.32
N GLU A 153 13.36 -15.10 -0.98
CA GLU A 153 12.35 -14.97 -2.03
C GLU A 153 11.30 -16.08 -1.94
N ASN A 154 11.75 -17.33 -1.75
CA ASN A 154 10.85 -18.47 -1.55
C ASN A 154 10.01 -18.30 -0.29
N PHE A 155 10.61 -17.86 0.83
CA PHE A 155 9.89 -17.59 2.07
C PHE A 155 8.75 -16.59 1.85
N VAL A 156 9.01 -15.46 1.23
CA VAL A 156 7.98 -14.44 0.93
C VAL A 156 6.90 -15.02 0.02
N SER A 157 7.28 -15.70 -1.05
CA SER A 157 6.36 -16.15 -2.09
C SER A 157 5.46 -17.31 -1.67
N THR A 158 5.87 -18.13 -0.68
CA THR A 158 5.12 -19.30 -0.25
C THR A 158 4.25 -19.09 0.99
N ASN A 159 4.59 -18.09 1.81
CA ASN A 159 3.93 -17.91 3.10
C ASN A 159 2.88 -16.76 3.12
N ASN A 160 2.85 -15.91 2.09
CA ASN A 160 1.97 -14.75 2.07
C ASN A 160 0.94 -14.83 0.95
N ASP A 161 -0.15 -14.08 1.08
CA ASP A 161 -1.16 -13.97 0.03
C ASP A 161 -0.58 -13.32 -1.25
N ALA A 162 -1.22 -13.63 -2.38
CA ALA A 162 -0.72 -13.22 -3.69
C ALA A 162 -0.62 -11.69 -3.87
N GLY A 163 -1.52 -10.92 -3.21
CA GLY A 163 -1.48 -9.46 -3.23
C GLY A 163 -0.25 -8.93 -2.51
N ALA A 164 0.02 -9.43 -1.31
CA ALA A 164 1.19 -9.06 -0.50
C ALA A 164 2.51 -9.42 -1.21
N VAL A 165 2.57 -10.60 -1.84
CA VAL A 165 3.72 -11.01 -2.67
C VAL A 165 3.90 -10.08 -3.86
N GLY A 166 2.83 -9.71 -4.55
CA GLY A 166 2.86 -8.76 -5.65
C GLY A 166 3.36 -7.39 -5.20
N ALA A 167 2.85 -6.90 -4.07
CA ALA A 167 3.21 -5.62 -3.47
C ALA A 167 4.68 -5.52 -3.03
N SER A 168 5.35 -6.65 -2.81
CA SER A 168 6.76 -6.71 -2.42
C SER A 168 7.75 -6.72 -3.60
N LYS A 169 7.26 -6.60 -4.84
CA LYS A 169 8.06 -6.73 -6.07
C LYS A 169 8.18 -5.42 -6.85
N VAL A 170 9.36 -5.23 -7.45
CA VAL A 170 9.56 -4.34 -8.60
C VAL A 170 10.00 -5.22 -9.77
N GLY A 171 9.25 -5.20 -10.86
CA GLY A 171 9.39 -6.20 -11.91
C GLY A 171 9.20 -7.62 -11.38
N ASN A 172 10.19 -8.48 -11.58
CA ASN A 172 10.16 -9.87 -11.09
C ASN A 172 10.92 -10.08 -9.76
N THR A 173 11.54 -9.04 -9.22
CA THR A 173 12.41 -9.14 -8.04
C THR A 173 11.67 -8.77 -6.77
N VAL A 174 11.75 -9.62 -5.75
CA VAL A 174 11.22 -9.36 -4.41
C VAL A 174 12.23 -8.49 -3.62
N TYR A 175 11.74 -7.44 -2.94
CA TYR A 175 12.59 -6.50 -2.18
C TYR A 175 12.18 -6.34 -0.71
N ALA A 176 11.07 -6.89 -0.30
CA ALA A 176 10.60 -6.70 1.06
C ALA A 176 9.82 -7.90 1.58
N PHE A 177 9.71 -8.00 2.90
CA PHE A 177 8.90 -8.98 3.61
C PHE A 177 7.54 -8.39 3.92
N PRO A 178 6.41 -8.95 3.43
CA PRO A 178 5.08 -8.53 3.83
C PRO A 178 4.83 -8.77 5.31
N ILE A 179 4.20 -7.81 5.99
CA ILE A 179 3.86 -7.92 7.41
C ILE A 179 2.38 -7.73 7.69
N THR A 180 1.63 -7.09 6.77
CA THR A 180 0.17 -6.98 6.84
C THR A 180 -0.46 -7.02 5.46
N SER A 181 -1.77 -7.36 5.41
CA SER A 181 -2.66 -7.25 4.25
C SER A 181 -3.91 -6.42 4.59
N ASP A 182 -3.79 -5.49 5.51
CA ASP A 182 -4.90 -4.72 6.06
C ASP A 182 -4.74 -3.21 5.88
N ASN A 183 -3.83 -2.77 5.04
CA ASN A 183 -3.59 -1.35 4.80
C ASN A 183 -4.70 -0.76 3.89
N GLY A 184 -5.91 -0.72 4.43
CA GLY A 184 -7.11 -0.15 3.86
C GLY A 184 -7.96 0.47 4.96
N TYR A 185 -9.05 1.13 4.59
CA TYR A 185 -9.91 1.83 5.53
C TYR A 185 -11.39 1.49 5.26
N PHE A 186 -12.18 1.63 6.32
CA PHE A 186 -13.60 1.33 6.35
C PHE A 186 -14.28 2.22 7.40
N LEU A 187 -15.55 1.99 7.74
CA LEU A 187 -16.32 2.80 8.67
C LEU A 187 -16.40 2.13 10.05
N TYR A 188 -15.98 2.83 11.09
CA TYR A 188 -16.38 2.59 12.48
C TYR A 188 -17.54 3.49 12.85
N TYR A 189 -18.52 2.98 13.61
CA TYR A 189 -19.65 3.79 14.02
C TYR A 189 -20.32 3.33 15.32
N ASP A 190 -20.99 4.27 15.98
CA ASP A 190 -21.89 4.04 17.11
C ASP A 190 -23.27 3.62 16.57
N LYS A 191 -23.62 2.32 16.66
CA LYS A 191 -24.90 1.77 16.17
C LYS A 191 -26.13 2.29 16.91
N SER A 192 -25.97 3.01 18.03
CA SER A 192 -27.08 3.69 18.71
C SER A 192 -27.39 5.06 18.07
N VAL A 193 -26.46 5.59 17.28
CA VAL A 193 -26.59 6.88 16.57
C VAL A 193 -26.84 6.66 15.09
N VAL A 194 -25.94 5.95 14.42
CA VAL A 194 -26.01 5.71 12.97
C VAL A 194 -26.97 4.56 12.67
N THR A 195 -28.04 4.86 11.96
CA THR A 195 -29.12 3.92 11.66
C THR A 195 -28.97 3.26 10.29
N ASP A 196 -28.31 3.93 9.32
CA ASP A 196 -27.98 3.40 8.01
C ASP A 196 -26.50 3.67 7.67
N PRO A 197 -25.59 2.76 8.03
CA PRO A 197 -24.16 2.92 7.76
C PRO A 197 -23.78 2.76 6.28
N ALA A 198 -24.71 2.37 5.41
CA ALA A 198 -24.45 2.20 3.98
C ALA A 198 -24.64 3.48 3.16
N ASN A 199 -25.16 4.56 3.77
CA ASN A 199 -25.47 5.82 3.10
C ASN A 199 -24.82 7.00 3.84
N LEU A 200 -23.94 7.76 3.14
CA LEU A 200 -23.16 8.85 3.73
C LEU A 200 -24.08 10.00 4.22
N GLU A 201 -25.07 10.35 3.43
CA GLU A 201 -26.01 11.42 3.77
C GLU A 201 -26.85 11.05 5.01
N ALA A 202 -27.21 9.77 5.15
CA ALA A 202 -27.92 9.28 6.35
C ALA A 202 -27.01 9.32 7.59
N ILE A 203 -25.74 8.91 7.47
CA ILE A 203 -24.76 9.00 8.56
C ILE A 203 -24.60 10.45 9.02
N VAL A 204 -24.41 11.37 8.07
CA VAL A 204 -24.29 12.82 8.36
C VAL A 204 -25.53 13.34 9.08
N ALA A 205 -26.73 13.04 8.58
CA ALA A 205 -28.00 13.47 9.17
C ALA A 205 -28.21 12.90 10.58
N ASP A 206 -27.85 11.63 10.83
CA ASP A 206 -27.91 10.99 12.13
C ASP A 206 -26.93 11.63 13.11
N CYS A 207 -25.70 11.95 12.68
CA CYS A 207 -24.71 12.67 13.47
C CYS A 207 -25.20 14.07 13.85
N GLU A 208 -25.72 14.85 12.88
CA GLU A 208 -26.27 16.19 13.13
C GLU A 208 -27.44 16.15 14.12
N LYS A 209 -28.36 15.22 13.95
CA LYS A 209 -29.50 15.03 14.84
C LYS A 209 -29.08 14.66 16.26
N ALA A 210 -28.01 13.88 16.41
CA ALA A 210 -27.47 13.48 17.71
C ALA A 210 -26.53 14.53 18.32
N GLY A 211 -26.18 15.59 17.61
CA GLY A 211 -25.15 16.56 17.98
C GLY A 211 -23.77 15.91 18.12
N LYS A 212 -23.48 14.92 17.30
CA LYS A 212 -22.22 14.18 17.27
C LYS A 212 -21.49 14.39 15.94
N ASN A 213 -20.25 13.87 15.85
CA ASN A 213 -19.36 14.10 14.72
C ASN A 213 -19.13 12.84 13.88
N ILE A 214 -19.01 13.07 12.57
CA ILE A 214 -18.38 12.15 11.61
C ILE A 214 -16.96 12.66 11.27
N TYR A 215 -15.99 11.77 11.30
CA TYR A 215 -14.58 12.06 10.98
C TYR A 215 -14.14 11.36 9.69
N MET A 216 -13.44 12.09 8.85
CA MET A 216 -12.71 11.58 7.70
C MET A 216 -11.61 12.56 7.33
N GLU A 217 -10.39 12.10 7.07
CA GLU A 217 -9.24 12.95 6.74
C GLU A 217 -9.23 13.28 5.24
N ILE A 218 -10.15 14.16 4.79
CA ILE A 218 -10.30 14.50 3.37
C ILE A 218 -9.16 15.32 2.79
N ASN A 219 -8.26 15.87 3.61
CA ASN A 219 -7.00 16.48 3.17
C ASN A 219 -5.84 15.47 3.10
N SER A 220 -6.11 14.20 3.23
CA SER A 220 -5.15 13.13 2.95
C SER A 220 -5.40 12.57 1.55
N GLY A 221 -4.36 12.54 0.72
CA GLY A 221 -4.40 11.93 -0.62
C GLY A 221 -4.79 10.45 -0.59
N TRP A 222 -4.67 9.81 0.56
CA TRP A 222 -5.04 8.41 0.75
C TRP A 222 -6.54 8.24 0.97
N TYR A 223 -7.16 9.05 1.83
CA TYR A 223 -8.59 8.96 2.13
C TYR A 223 -9.48 9.64 1.08
N GLN A 224 -9.08 10.80 0.52
CA GLN A 224 -9.91 11.52 -0.45
C GLN A 224 -10.15 10.76 -1.76
N THR A 225 -9.24 9.83 -2.12
CA THR A 225 -9.41 8.95 -3.29
C THR A 225 -10.69 8.12 -3.22
N SER A 226 -11.25 7.91 -2.02
CA SER A 226 -12.50 7.16 -1.84
C SER A 226 -13.68 7.78 -2.59
N PHE A 227 -13.70 9.09 -2.78
CA PHE A 227 -14.70 9.78 -3.59
C PHE A 227 -14.41 9.62 -5.09
N PHE A 228 -13.18 9.85 -5.50
CA PHE A 228 -12.80 9.83 -6.92
C PHE A 228 -12.85 8.41 -7.51
N PHE A 229 -12.39 7.41 -6.80
CA PHE A 229 -12.46 6.03 -7.26
C PHE A 229 -13.90 5.48 -7.29
N ALA A 230 -14.79 5.97 -6.41
CA ALA A 230 -16.20 5.62 -6.42
C ALA A 230 -16.89 5.97 -7.72
N THR A 231 -16.49 7.07 -8.35
CA THR A 231 -17.05 7.54 -9.61
C THR A 231 -16.36 6.97 -10.85
N GLY A 232 -15.32 6.14 -10.66
CA GLY A 232 -14.54 5.52 -11.72
C GLY A 232 -13.36 6.35 -12.21
N CYS A 233 -12.99 7.42 -11.51
CA CYS A 233 -11.74 8.14 -11.78
C CYS A 233 -10.54 7.26 -11.51
N LYS A 234 -9.48 7.50 -12.27
CA LYS A 234 -8.20 6.81 -12.13
C LYS A 234 -7.12 7.74 -11.61
N LEU A 235 -6.20 7.14 -10.87
CA LEU A 235 -4.95 7.75 -10.42
C LEU A 235 -3.89 6.63 -10.41
N GLU A 236 -3.23 6.45 -11.53
CA GLU A 236 -2.29 5.35 -11.74
C GLU A 236 -0.98 5.90 -12.30
N TYR A 237 0.13 5.33 -11.84
CA TYR A 237 1.47 5.62 -12.35
C TYR A 237 2.14 4.34 -12.78
N THR A 238 2.94 4.44 -13.84
CA THR A 238 3.78 3.34 -14.33
C THR A 238 5.22 3.61 -13.99
N THR A 239 5.90 2.63 -13.39
CA THR A 239 7.34 2.67 -13.13
C THR A 239 8.08 1.74 -14.07
N ASP A 240 9.33 2.08 -14.38
CA ASP A 240 10.26 1.17 -15.04
C ASP A 240 10.91 0.20 -14.02
N GLU A 241 11.82 -0.66 -14.52
CA GLU A 241 12.53 -1.64 -13.69
C GLU A 241 13.45 -1.01 -12.62
N SER A 242 13.82 0.26 -12.78
CA SER A 242 14.59 1.02 -11.78
C SER A 242 13.72 1.69 -10.71
N GLY A 243 12.38 1.66 -10.90
CA GLY A 243 11.43 2.35 -10.04
C GLY A 243 11.17 3.81 -10.42
N ALA A 244 11.70 4.30 -11.56
CA ALA A 244 11.42 5.64 -12.06
C ALA A 244 10.01 5.70 -12.67
N PHE A 245 9.29 6.81 -12.44
CA PHE A 245 7.96 7.03 -13.01
C PHE A 245 8.09 7.43 -14.48
N VAL A 246 7.49 6.64 -15.37
CA VAL A 246 7.60 6.78 -16.84
C VAL A 246 6.26 6.96 -17.54
N GLY A 247 5.16 6.98 -16.80
CA GLY A 247 3.82 7.20 -17.32
C GLY A 247 2.77 7.35 -16.24
N SER A 248 1.63 7.95 -16.58
CA SER A 248 0.48 8.10 -15.68
C SER A 248 -0.85 8.01 -16.43
N ASP A 249 -1.88 7.48 -15.77
CA ASP A 249 -3.29 7.53 -16.18
C ASP A 249 -4.10 8.19 -15.06
N VAL A 250 -4.36 9.49 -15.20
CA VAL A 250 -5.09 10.31 -14.24
C VAL A 250 -6.30 10.92 -14.93
N THR A 251 -7.52 10.67 -14.42
CA THR A 251 -8.77 11.07 -15.06
C THR A 251 -9.69 11.91 -14.15
N TYR A 252 -9.11 12.67 -13.23
CA TYR A 252 -9.87 13.53 -12.32
C TYR A 252 -10.56 14.69 -13.04
N ALA A 253 -9.99 15.21 -14.13
CA ALA A 253 -10.61 16.22 -14.98
C ALA A 253 -11.68 15.59 -15.88
N SER A 254 -12.81 15.22 -15.27
CA SER A 254 -13.95 14.58 -15.92
C SER A 254 -15.26 14.91 -15.19
N LYS A 255 -16.41 14.57 -15.79
CA LYS A 255 -17.72 14.73 -15.12
C LYS A 255 -17.80 13.86 -13.86
N GLU A 256 -17.23 12.68 -13.90
CA GLU A 256 -17.09 11.75 -12.80
C GLU A 256 -16.25 12.36 -11.67
N GLY A 257 -15.15 13.01 -12.02
CA GLY A 257 -14.32 13.73 -11.05
C GLY A 257 -15.04 14.92 -10.42
N VAL A 258 -15.79 15.70 -11.19
CA VAL A 258 -16.61 16.78 -10.65
C VAL A 258 -17.69 16.24 -9.69
N ALA A 259 -18.33 15.10 -10.00
CA ALA A 259 -19.28 14.46 -9.10
C ALA A 259 -18.62 14.03 -7.78
N ALA A 260 -17.44 13.39 -7.83
CA ALA A 260 -16.66 13.04 -6.66
C ALA A 260 -16.31 14.26 -5.81
N PHE A 261 -15.84 15.32 -6.44
CA PHE A 261 -15.42 16.55 -5.78
C PHE A 261 -16.62 17.28 -5.11
N LYS A 262 -17.79 17.32 -5.77
CA LYS A 262 -19.05 17.84 -5.18
C LYS A 262 -19.45 17.06 -3.92
N ALA A 263 -19.30 15.73 -3.91
CA ALA A 263 -19.60 14.91 -2.73
C ALA A 263 -18.64 15.23 -1.57
N MET A 264 -17.34 15.38 -1.84
CA MET A 264 -16.34 15.75 -0.84
C MET A 264 -16.60 17.15 -0.26
N ILE A 265 -16.92 18.14 -1.11
CA ILE A 265 -17.32 19.48 -0.69
C ILE A 265 -18.62 19.43 0.16
N SER A 266 -19.60 18.62 -0.25
CA SER A 266 -20.86 18.46 0.48
C SER A 266 -20.64 17.90 1.90
N LEU A 267 -19.77 16.90 2.06
CA LEU A 267 -19.40 16.38 3.37
C LEU A 267 -18.74 17.45 4.23
N ALA A 268 -17.78 18.18 3.67
CA ALA A 268 -17.04 19.22 4.41
C ALA A 268 -17.92 20.35 4.94
N LYS A 269 -19.03 20.63 4.25
CA LYS A 269 -20.02 21.66 4.66
C LYS A 269 -20.90 21.26 5.84
N SER A 270 -20.96 19.99 6.18
CA SER A 270 -21.78 19.55 7.31
C SER A 270 -21.23 20.05 8.63
N PRO A 271 -22.07 20.61 9.52
CA PRO A 271 -21.63 21.02 10.85
C PRO A 271 -21.18 19.83 11.73
N SER A 272 -21.53 18.60 11.36
CA SER A 272 -21.09 17.39 12.03
C SER A 272 -19.76 16.85 11.51
N PHE A 273 -19.25 17.37 10.38
CA PHE A 273 -17.99 16.93 9.80
C PHE A 273 -16.79 17.45 10.59
N GLN A 274 -15.81 16.59 10.78
CA GLN A 274 -14.50 16.94 11.32
C GLN A 274 -13.42 16.25 10.48
N ASN A 275 -12.37 16.99 10.12
CA ASN A 275 -11.25 16.41 9.39
C ASN A 275 -10.32 15.65 10.35
N GLY A 276 -10.05 14.40 10.04
CA GLY A 276 -9.13 13.53 10.81
C GLY A 276 -9.42 12.05 10.63
N SER A 277 -8.43 11.24 10.96
CA SER A 277 -8.45 9.77 10.84
C SER A 277 -7.84 9.09 12.08
N SER A 278 -7.95 9.68 13.28
CA SER A 278 -7.46 9.07 14.52
C SER A 278 -8.56 9.07 15.56
N VAL A 279 -8.97 7.88 15.99
CA VAL A 279 -10.00 7.71 17.03
C VAL A 279 -9.60 8.36 18.34
N ASP A 280 -8.33 8.26 18.73
CA ASP A 280 -7.82 8.83 19.99
C ASP A 280 -7.86 10.37 20.03
N LYS A 281 -7.85 11.01 18.86
CA LYS A 281 -7.93 12.48 18.72
C LYS A 281 -9.35 12.97 18.49
N ALA A 282 -10.27 12.07 18.16
CA ALA A 282 -11.65 12.41 17.84
C ALA A 282 -12.42 12.78 19.11
N THR A 283 -13.26 13.81 19.00
CA THR A 283 -14.13 14.26 20.08
C THR A 283 -15.60 14.15 19.64
N ASN A 284 -16.46 13.80 20.58
CA ASN A 284 -17.90 13.68 20.34
C ASN A 284 -18.25 12.76 19.14
N LEU A 285 -17.50 11.66 19.02
CA LEU A 285 -17.48 10.77 17.87
C LEU A 285 -18.76 9.94 17.78
N ALA A 286 -19.32 9.83 16.56
CA ALA A 286 -20.35 8.86 16.20
C ALA A 286 -19.95 7.99 15.01
N ALA A 287 -19.14 8.52 14.09
CA ALA A 287 -18.66 7.77 12.93
C ALA A 287 -17.26 8.25 12.52
N ILE A 288 -16.41 7.34 12.07
CA ILE A 288 -15.07 7.65 11.57
C ILE A 288 -14.65 6.66 10.48
N VAL A 289 -14.07 7.21 9.42
CA VAL A 289 -13.36 6.43 8.40
C VAL A 289 -11.92 6.26 8.84
N ASP A 290 -11.52 5.02 9.12
CA ASP A 290 -10.18 4.67 9.60
C ASP A 290 -9.86 3.21 9.28
N GLY A 291 -8.63 2.76 9.58
CA GLY A 291 -8.17 1.39 9.31
C GLY A 291 -8.23 0.46 10.53
N ALA A 292 -7.87 -0.80 10.32
CA ALA A 292 -7.89 -1.82 11.37
C ALA A 292 -6.98 -1.50 12.58
N TRP A 293 -5.98 -0.67 12.38
CA TRP A 293 -5.05 -0.23 13.44
C TRP A 293 -5.69 0.56 14.58
N ASP A 294 -6.87 1.15 14.40
CA ASP A 294 -7.59 1.88 15.46
C ASP A 294 -8.78 1.09 16.05
N ALA A 295 -8.88 -0.23 15.74
CA ALA A 295 -9.99 -1.07 16.17
C ALA A 295 -10.19 -1.07 17.71
N ASP A 296 -9.11 -1.15 18.48
CA ASP A 296 -9.19 -1.18 19.94
C ASP A 296 -9.59 0.18 20.52
N ALA A 297 -9.09 1.28 19.96
CA ALA A 297 -9.50 2.62 20.33
C ALA A 297 -10.99 2.84 20.02
N ALA A 298 -11.47 2.39 18.86
CA ALA A 298 -12.87 2.46 18.47
C ALA A 298 -13.77 1.61 19.38
N LYS A 299 -13.35 0.39 19.73
CA LYS A 299 -14.03 -0.46 20.74
C LYS A 299 -14.14 0.25 22.10
N ALA A 300 -13.05 0.90 22.54
CA ALA A 300 -13.03 1.63 23.81
C ALA A 300 -13.98 2.84 23.82
N VAL A 301 -14.07 3.57 22.70
CA VAL A 301 -14.94 4.76 22.56
C VAL A 301 -16.41 4.38 22.42
N PHE A 302 -16.75 3.38 21.62
CA PHE A 302 -18.14 3.03 21.33
C PHE A 302 -18.73 1.98 22.29
N GLY A 303 -17.89 1.23 23.02
CA GLY A 303 -18.32 0.19 23.97
C GLY A 303 -19.28 -0.82 23.34
N ASP A 304 -20.43 -1.05 23.97
CA ASP A 304 -21.46 -1.99 23.48
C ASP A 304 -22.11 -1.56 22.15
N ASN A 305 -21.91 -0.30 21.75
CA ASN A 305 -22.43 0.25 20.49
C ASN A 305 -21.42 0.18 19.35
N TYR A 306 -20.23 -0.35 19.59
CA TYR A 306 -19.22 -0.56 18.54
C TYR A 306 -19.78 -1.36 17.36
N ALA A 307 -19.56 -0.84 16.16
CA ALA A 307 -19.85 -1.52 14.91
C ALA A 307 -18.91 -1.05 13.80
N CYS A 308 -18.73 -1.92 12.81
CA CYS A 308 -17.94 -1.68 11.62
C CYS A 308 -18.79 -1.97 10.38
N ALA A 309 -18.51 -1.26 9.30
CA ALA A 309 -19.09 -1.50 7.99
C ALA A 309 -18.07 -1.12 6.89
N LYS A 310 -18.24 -1.66 5.70
CA LYS A 310 -17.57 -1.09 4.53
C LYS A 310 -17.91 0.39 4.40
N LEU A 311 -17.16 1.15 3.61
CA LEU A 311 -17.47 2.56 3.33
C LEU A 311 -18.91 2.72 2.79
N PRO A 312 -19.58 3.84 3.11
CA PRO A 312 -20.92 4.13 2.62
C PRO A 312 -20.94 4.44 1.12
N SER A 313 -22.12 4.57 0.57
CA SER A 313 -22.34 5.22 -0.73
C SER A 313 -22.73 6.68 -0.52
N PHE A 314 -22.41 7.54 -1.50
CA PHE A 314 -22.90 8.93 -1.56
C PHE A 314 -23.73 9.15 -2.84
N THR A 315 -24.54 10.20 -2.85
CA THR A 315 -25.42 10.52 -3.98
C THR A 315 -25.15 11.92 -4.52
N VAL A 316 -24.89 12.03 -5.84
CA VAL A 316 -24.72 13.30 -6.54
C VAL A 316 -25.60 13.28 -7.79
N ASP A 317 -26.36 14.34 -8.01
CA ASP A 317 -27.25 14.52 -9.18
C ASP A 317 -28.21 13.32 -9.42
N GLY A 318 -28.63 12.67 -8.31
CA GLY A 318 -29.53 11.52 -8.32
C GLY A 318 -28.88 10.17 -8.63
N GLN A 319 -27.59 10.12 -8.79
CA GLN A 319 -26.80 8.89 -8.96
C GLN A 319 -26.07 8.54 -7.67
N SER A 320 -26.18 7.27 -7.23
CA SER A 320 -25.47 6.75 -6.07
C SER A 320 -24.15 6.11 -6.48
N TYR A 321 -23.09 6.38 -5.69
CA TYR A 321 -21.74 5.89 -5.89
C TYR A 321 -21.24 5.23 -4.60
N GLN A 322 -20.85 3.95 -4.67
CA GLN A 322 -20.24 3.26 -3.54
C GLN A 322 -18.81 3.78 -3.35
N MET A 323 -18.50 4.33 -2.16
CA MET A 323 -17.13 4.76 -1.87
C MET A 323 -16.16 3.60 -2.02
N SER A 324 -15.04 3.91 -2.63
CA SER A 324 -13.95 3.01 -2.92
C SER A 324 -12.77 3.28 -1.95
N GLY A 325 -11.55 3.08 -2.37
CA GLY A 325 -10.36 3.41 -1.60
C GLY A 325 -9.17 2.59 -2.02
N PHE A 326 -8.06 2.85 -1.40
CA PHE A 326 -6.90 2.00 -1.55
C PHE A 326 -7.02 0.74 -0.69
N GLY A 327 -6.54 -0.39 -1.25
CA GLY A 327 -6.16 -1.56 -0.48
C GLY A 327 -4.67 -1.79 -0.62
N GLY A 328 -4.01 -2.10 0.47
CA GLY A 328 -2.58 -2.16 0.46
C GLY A 328 -1.98 -3.05 1.53
N PHE A 329 -0.66 -2.98 1.59
CA PHE A 329 0.17 -3.84 2.39
C PHE A 329 1.24 -3.02 3.10
N LYS A 330 1.58 -3.40 4.33
CA LYS A 330 2.77 -2.89 4.99
C LYS A 330 3.88 -3.91 4.82
N LEU A 331 5.05 -3.39 4.51
CA LEU A 331 6.23 -4.17 4.16
C LEU A 331 7.36 -3.84 5.11
N LEU A 332 8.25 -4.81 5.33
CA LEU A 332 9.50 -4.64 6.07
C LEU A 332 10.68 -4.80 5.11
N GLY A 333 11.45 -3.73 4.94
CA GLY A 333 12.62 -3.69 4.07
C GLY A 333 13.92 -3.87 4.83
N VAL A 334 14.93 -4.41 4.14
CA VAL A 334 16.29 -4.54 4.64
C VAL A 334 17.22 -3.72 3.76
N LYS A 335 17.94 -2.78 4.36
CA LYS A 335 18.96 -1.99 3.67
C LYS A 335 20.18 -2.85 3.33
N PRO A 336 20.80 -2.70 2.14
CA PRO A 336 22.07 -3.37 1.83
C PRO A 336 23.14 -3.02 2.86
N GLN A 337 23.84 -4.03 3.38
CA GLN A 337 24.92 -3.88 4.34
C GLN A 337 26.27 -4.19 3.69
N THR A 338 27.34 -3.52 4.13
CA THR A 338 28.70 -3.79 3.67
C THR A 338 29.28 -5.06 4.28
N GLU A 339 28.84 -5.41 5.48
CA GLU A 339 29.30 -6.58 6.23
C GLU A 339 28.33 -7.74 6.08
N GLN A 340 28.82 -8.86 5.55
CA GLN A 340 27.98 -10.03 5.26
C GLN A 340 27.29 -10.58 6.52
N GLY A 341 27.95 -10.58 7.67
CA GLY A 341 27.36 -11.04 8.93
C GLY A 341 26.16 -10.19 9.33
N LYS A 342 26.32 -8.85 9.32
CA LYS A 342 25.23 -7.93 9.61
C LYS A 342 24.08 -8.10 8.60
N GLN A 343 24.41 -8.27 7.30
CA GLN A 343 23.40 -8.48 6.27
C GLN A 343 22.52 -9.71 6.55
N LEU A 344 23.15 -10.83 6.89
CA LEU A 344 22.42 -12.08 7.18
C LEU A 344 21.61 -11.99 8.48
N VAL A 345 22.11 -11.31 9.51
CA VAL A 345 21.35 -11.09 10.74
C VAL A 345 20.13 -10.20 10.48
N CYS A 346 20.28 -9.12 9.69
CA CYS A 346 19.14 -8.26 9.31
C CYS A 346 18.08 -9.03 8.52
N LEU A 347 18.48 -9.86 7.56
CA LEU A 347 17.55 -10.70 6.78
C LEU A 347 16.85 -11.73 7.67
N ALA A 348 17.59 -12.40 8.54
CA ALA A 348 17.04 -13.39 9.46
C ALA A 348 16.05 -12.78 10.47
N LEU A 349 16.37 -11.59 10.98
CA LEU A 349 15.49 -10.86 11.89
C LEU A 349 14.23 -10.36 11.16
N ALA A 350 14.36 -9.85 9.93
CA ALA A 350 13.21 -9.40 9.13
C ALA A 350 12.28 -10.58 8.77
N GLU A 351 12.84 -11.75 8.42
CA GLU A 351 12.08 -13.00 8.25
C GLU A 351 11.31 -13.37 9.53
N TYR A 352 11.98 -13.35 10.68
CA TYR A 352 11.34 -13.65 11.98
C TYR A 352 10.21 -12.68 12.30
N LEU A 353 10.43 -11.37 12.08
CA LEU A 353 9.43 -10.33 12.30
C LEU A 353 8.23 -10.41 11.33
N SER A 354 8.35 -11.17 10.25
CA SER A 354 7.32 -11.37 9.22
C SER A 354 6.79 -12.79 9.11
N ASN A 355 7.22 -13.71 9.99
CA ASN A 355 6.75 -15.09 9.97
C ASN A 355 5.30 -15.22 10.52
N GLU A 356 4.72 -16.40 10.38
CA GLU A 356 3.35 -16.75 10.82
C GLU A 356 3.11 -16.37 12.27
N GLU A 357 3.98 -16.85 13.19
CA GLU A 357 3.81 -16.68 14.64
C GLU A 357 3.88 -15.18 15.02
N THR A 358 4.82 -14.44 14.46
CA THR A 358 4.98 -13.01 14.75
C THR A 358 3.85 -12.17 14.14
N GLN A 359 3.35 -12.51 12.95
CA GLN A 359 2.20 -11.81 12.37
C GLN A 359 0.92 -12.06 13.18
N LEU A 360 0.68 -13.30 13.62
CA LEU A 360 -0.48 -13.61 14.47
C LEU A 360 -0.36 -12.95 15.86
N ALA A 361 0.83 -12.94 16.46
CA ALA A 361 1.05 -12.23 17.73
C ALA A 361 0.82 -10.71 17.56
N ARG A 362 1.29 -10.11 16.46
CA ARG A 362 1.05 -8.69 16.14
C ARG A 362 -0.44 -8.39 15.98
N PHE A 363 -1.19 -9.27 15.31
CA PHE A 363 -2.64 -9.12 15.22
C PHE A 363 -3.29 -9.11 16.61
N ASN A 364 -2.94 -10.07 17.46
CA ASN A 364 -3.52 -10.18 18.81
C ASN A 364 -3.17 -9.00 19.73
N GLU A 365 -2.04 -8.32 19.51
CA GLU A 365 -1.57 -7.23 20.38
C GLU A 365 -1.97 -5.84 19.83
N VAL A 366 -1.95 -5.63 18.51
CA VAL A 366 -2.16 -4.30 17.89
C VAL A 366 -3.18 -4.32 16.75
N ALA A 367 -3.89 -5.41 16.55
CA ALA A 367 -4.95 -5.61 15.56
C ALA A 367 -4.53 -5.43 14.09
N TRP A 368 -3.23 -5.61 13.77
CA TRP A 368 -2.76 -5.55 12.37
C TRP A 368 -3.04 -6.87 11.66
N GLY A 369 -3.86 -6.82 10.60
CA GLY A 369 -4.29 -7.99 9.82
C GLY A 369 -3.12 -8.63 9.06
N PRO A 370 -2.88 -9.93 9.25
CA PRO A 370 -1.70 -10.61 8.71
C PRO A 370 -1.75 -10.78 7.20
N SER A 371 -0.59 -10.74 6.55
CA SER A 371 -0.39 -11.17 5.15
C SER A 371 -0.11 -12.68 5.05
N ASN A 372 0.30 -13.33 6.13
CA ASN A 372 0.62 -14.75 6.17
C ASN A 372 -0.64 -15.59 6.02
N LEU A 373 -0.61 -16.54 5.05
CA LEU A 373 -1.76 -17.37 4.68
C LEU A 373 -2.29 -18.23 5.84
N VAL A 374 -1.42 -18.72 6.72
CA VAL A 374 -1.82 -19.56 7.88
C VAL A 374 -2.39 -18.67 8.98
N ALA A 375 -1.73 -17.54 9.29
CA ALA A 375 -2.22 -16.60 10.29
C ALA A 375 -3.61 -16.05 9.95
N GLN A 376 -3.90 -15.78 8.67
CA GLN A 376 -5.22 -15.37 8.17
C GLN A 376 -6.33 -16.39 8.46
N GLN A 377 -5.97 -17.66 8.61
CA GLN A 377 -6.94 -18.73 8.88
C GLN A 377 -7.26 -18.92 10.37
N SER A 378 -6.60 -18.20 11.27
CA SER A 378 -6.90 -18.28 12.71
C SER A 378 -8.33 -17.80 13.02
N ASP A 379 -8.95 -18.39 14.04
CA ASP A 379 -10.31 -18.01 14.46
C ASP A 379 -10.36 -16.55 14.94
N ALA A 380 -9.28 -16.06 15.54
CA ALA A 380 -9.16 -14.68 16.00
C ALA A 380 -9.25 -13.68 14.84
N VAL A 381 -8.53 -13.91 13.76
CA VAL A 381 -8.56 -13.06 12.56
C VAL A 381 -9.92 -13.14 11.87
N LYS A 382 -10.47 -14.35 11.68
CA LYS A 382 -11.74 -14.57 10.98
C LYS A 382 -12.97 -13.98 11.71
N SER A 383 -12.92 -13.86 13.01
CA SER A 383 -14.03 -13.33 13.82
C SER A 383 -13.91 -11.85 14.14
N ASP A 384 -12.85 -11.17 13.68
CA ASP A 384 -12.66 -9.75 13.95
C ASP A 384 -13.60 -8.89 13.09
N ALA A 385 -14.38 -8.00 13.75
CA ALA A 385 -15.38 -7.17 13.06
C ALA A 385 -14.75 -6.12 12.14
N ALA A 386 -13.59 -5.56 12.50
CA ALA A 386 -12.87 -4.58 11.70
C ALA A 386 -12.33 -5.22 10.43
N LEU A 387 -11.69 -6.39 10.54
CA LEU A 387 -11.20 -7.13 9.38
C LEU A 387 -12.34 -7.66 8.49
N SER A 388 -13.51 -8.00 9.09
CA SER A 388 -14.70 -8.37 8.31
C SER A 388 -15.22 -7.19 7.47
N ALA A 389 -15.31 -5.99 8.06
CA ALA A 389 -15.70 -4.78 7.33
C ALA A 389 -14.70 -4.41 6.22
N LEU A 390 -13.39 -4.55 6.49
CA LEU A 390 -12.35 -4.37 5.49
C LEU A 390 -12.48 -5.41 4.35
N ALA A 391 -12.77 -6.67 4.67
CA ALA A 391 -12.99 -7.71 3.66
C ALA A 391 -14.19 -7.40 2.74
N GLU A 392 -15.28 -6.86 3.29
CA GLU A 392 -16.42 -6.37 2.50
C GLU A 392 -16.02 -5.17 1.62
N GLN A 393 -15.15 -4.28 2.12
CA GLN A 393 -14.64 -3.14 1.37
C GLN A 393 -13.74 -3.56 0.20
N LEU A 394 -13.02 -4.68 0.29
CA LEU A 394 -12.10 -5.16 -0.76
C LEU A 394 -12.77 -5.30 -2.14
N ALA A 395 -14.08 -5.57 -2.21
CA ALA A 395 -14.83 -5.63 -3.47
C ALA A 395 -14.86 -4.27 -4.22
N TYR A 396 -14.59 -3.18 -3.51
CA TYR A 396 -14.60 -1.80 -4.02
C TYR A 396 -13.22 -1.14 -3.95
N THR A 397 -12.21 -1.87 -3.48
CA THR A 397 -10.86 -1.37 -3.25
C THR A 397 -10.03 -1.44 -4.53
N ILE A 398 -9.25 -0.41 -4.78
CA ILE A 398 -8.23 -0.38 -5.82
C ILE A 398 -6.89 -0.72 -5.19
N PRO A 399 -6.13 -1.68 -5.72
CA PRO A 399 -4.78 -1.94 -5.23
C PRO A 399 -3.94 -0.67 -5.26
N GLN A 400 -3.33 -0.33 -4.12
CA GLN A 400 -2.47 0.84 -4.05
C GLN A 400 -1.22 0.61 -4.91
N GLY A 401 -1.06 1.43 -5.95
CA GLY A 401 0.10 1.43 -6.83
C GLY A 401 1.29 2.18 -6.23
N GLN A 402 2.25 2.51 -7.09
CA GLN A 402 3.38 3.38 -6.74
C GLN A 402 3.02 4.83 -7.03
N TYR A 403 3.38 5.75 -6.15
CA TYR A 403 3.02 7.17 -6.26
C TYR A 403 4.24 8.07 -6.09
N PRO A 404 4.38 9.16 -6.89
CA PRO A 404 5.35 10.20 -6.65
C PRO A 404 5.12 10.87 -5.29
N GLY A 405 6.19 11.28 -4.61
CA GLY A 405 6.08 11.96 -3.31
C GLY A 405 5.25 13.24 -3.37
N ASP A 406 5.34 13.98 -4.47
CA ASP A 406 4.64 15.26 -4.68
C ASP A 406 3.11 15.09 -4.81
N TYR A 407 2.61 13.91 -5.22
CA TYR A 407 1.18 13.61 -5.21
C TYR A 407 0.54 13.88 -3.84
N TRP A 408 1.17 13.41 -2.78
CA TRP A 408 0.61 13.53 -1.42
C TRP A 408 0.47 14.99 -1.00
N THR A 409 1.44 15.83 -1.35
CA THR A 409 1.43 17.27 -1.09
C THR A 409 0.31 17.99 -1.85
N ASP A 410 0.15 17.68 -3.14
CA ASP A 410 -0.90 18.27 -3.97
C ASP A 410 -2.29 17.86 -3.49
N ALA A 411 -2.46 16.60 -3.13
CA ALA A 411 -3.72 16.07 -2.61
C ALA A 411 -4.08 16.69 -1.24
N THR A 412 -3.09 16.89 -0.36
CA THR A 412 -3.30 17.62 0.90
C THR A 412 -3.78 19.04 0.61
N SER A 413 -3.13 19.74 -0.31
CA SER A 413 -3.52 21.12 -0.68
C SER A 413 -4.94 21.20 -1.23
N LEU A 414 -5.35 20.23 -2.06
CA LEU A 414 -6.71 20.14 -2.59
C LEU A 414 -7.75 19.96 -1.48
N GLY A 415 -7.49 19.04 -0.52
CA GLY A 415 -8.38 18.80 0.61
C GLY A 415 -8.43 19.97 1.60
N ASP A 416 -7.30 20.61 1.89
CA ASP A 416 -7.25 21.82 2.73
C ASP A 416 -8.08 22.95 2.14
N ASP A 417 -8.06 23.11 0.82
CA ASP A 417 -8.84 24.11 0.11
C ASP A 417 -10.34 23.81 0.17
N VAL A 418 -10.74 22.53 0.18
CA VAL A 418 -12.15 22.12 0.44
C VAL A 418 -12.57 22.47 1.87
N ILE A 419 -11.73 22.13 2.87
CA ILE A 419 -12.01 22.43 4.29
C ILE A 419 -12.09 23.94 4.54
N ALA A 420 -11.36 24.73 3.77
CA ALA A 420 -11.35 26.19 3.84
C ALA A 420 -12.48 26.86 3.04
N ASP A 421 -13.49 26.10 2.57
CA ASP A 421 -14.64 26.57 1.79
C ASP A 421 -14.29 27.31 0.48
N LYS A 422 -13.08 27.10 -0.07
CA LYS A 422 -12.63 27.82 -1.28
C LYS A 422 -13.44 27.49 -2.53
N TYR A 423 -14.04 26.32 -2.56
CA TYR A 423 -14.78 25.82 -3.72
C TYR A 423 -16.30 25.94 -3.56
N ASP A 424 -16.74 26.57 -2.49
CA ASP A 424 -18.15 26.81 -2.21
C ASP A 424 -18.81 27.65 -3.31
N ASN A 425 -19.96 27.18 -3.77
CA ASN A 425 -20.75 27.85 -4.82
C ASN A 425 -20.09 27.93 -6.20
N MET A 426 -18.98 27.21 -6.45
CA MET A 426 -18.43 27.08 -7.79
C MET A 426 -19.36 26.25 -8.67
N SER A 427 -19.45 26.65 -9.93
CA SER A 427 -20.14 25.86 -10.99
C SER A 427 -19.32 24.61 -11.34
N ASP A 428 -19.96 23.64 -11.99
CA ASP A 428 -19.30 22.43 -12.47
C ASP A 428 -18.11 22.76 -13.41
N ASP A 429 -18.24 23.82 -14.24
CA ASP A 429 -17.15 24.28 -15.13
C ASP A 429 -15.95 24.86 -14.34
N GLU A 430 -16.20 25.53 -13.22
CA GLU A 430 -15.14 26.06 -12.36
C GLU A 430 -14.47 24.94 -11.57
N LEU A 431 -15.22 23.97 -11.03
CA LEU A 431 -14.67 22.77 -10.38
C LEU A 431 -13.85 21.92 -11.38
N MET A 432 -14.33 21.81 -12.63
CA MET A 432 -13.58 21.13 -13.69
C MET A 432 -12.19 21.75 -13.88
N LYS A 433 -12.03 23.06 -13.89
CA LYS A 433 -10.74 23.74 -14.03
C LYS A 433 -9.79 23.45 -12.86
N VAL A 434 -10.31 23.36 -11.64
CA VAL A 434 -9.51 22.95 -10.48
C VAL A 434 -8.95 21.54 -10.69
N LEU A 435 -9.79 20.62 -11.18
CA LEU A 435 -9.38 19.25 -11.45
C LEU A 435 -8.46 19.12 -12.66
N GLU A 436 -8.61 19.97 -13.70
CA GLU A 436 -7.68 20.06 -14.83
C GLU A 436 -6.28 20.46 -14.35
N ASP A 437 -6.18 21.48 -13.48
CA ASP A 437 -4.91 21.92 -12.91
C ASP A 437 -4.28 20.85 -12.01
N PHE A 438 -5.08 20.17 -11.19
CA PHE A 438 -4.61 19.04 -10.38
C PHE A 438 -4.08 17.91 -11.26
N GLN A 439 -4.88 17.45 -12.24
CA GLN A 439 -4.51 16.37 -13.15
C GLN A 439 -3.23 16.67 -13.94
N ALA A 440 -3.10 17.92 -14.45
CA ALA A 440 -1.91 18.32 -15.19
C ALA A 440 -0.64 18.25 -14.34
N ARG A 441 -0.71 18.65 -13.05
CA ARG A 441 0.42 18.46 -12.13
C ARG A 441 0.75 16.98 -11.95
N GLN A 442 -0.25 16.13 -11.69
CA GLN A 442 -0.01 14.69 -11.51
C GLN A 442 0.64 14.05 -12.72
N GLN A 443 0.21 14.41 -13.94
CA GLN A 443 0.80 13.92 -15.17
C GLN A 443 2.24 14.39 -15.38
N SER A 444 2.62 15.54 -14.81
CA SER A 444 3.98 16.07 -14.94
C SER A 444 5.03 15.31 -14.12
N TYR A 445 4.62 14.51 -13.14
CA TYR A 445 5.52 13.72 -12.28
C TYR A 445 5.99 12.40 -12.90
N ALA A 446 5.45 12.04 -14.05
CA ALA A 446 5.76 10.80 -14.76
C ALA A 446 6.15 11.07 -16.23
N GLN A 447 7.22 11.86 -16.45
CA GLN A 447 7.74 12.25 -17.78
C GLN A 447 9.19 11.85 -17.96
#